data_3aa6d8f897334fe22904c9b030012d9b
#
_entry.id   3aa6d8f897334fe22904c9b030012d9b
#
_cell.length_a   1.000
_cell.length_b   1.000
_cell.length_c   1.000
_cell.angle_alpha   90.00
_cell.angle_beta   90.00
_cell.angle_gamma   90.00
#
_symmetry.space_group_name_H-M   'P 1'
#
loop_
_entity.id
_entity.type
_entity.pdbx_description
1 polymer ?
#
loop_
_entity_poly.entity_id
_entity_poly.type
_entity_poly.pdbx_seq_one_letter_code
_entity_poly.pdbx_strand_id
1 'polypeptide(L)'
;AGSGKGMFNHRFRMSTEYGTQHEGHLSGSEFFPLAPLPQTDPVTGDSGGSLARSRKSGHTPRILFTQTSTEYWSRGTSLLHTDVEGKSDLNLPDDVRVYLVAGAQHLGKSDGTPGICQQPRNTLDDRGPVLRAMLMHLVEWVKNGKAPPASRHPRLADETLVTFDTWKSQFPKIPGHKLPTHAYQPPRLDFGPRFNLEGIADLIPPKMGKPFKTLLPAVNADGNETSGIVLPEVAVPLGTYTGWNLRSPQAGAETMLSPLDGMFIPFAKTQAEREKTGDPRLSLEERYPTQAEYLSRLTNAAKKLQADGFLLDEDVTRIIERASAK
;
A
#
# COMPACT_ATOMS: atom_id res chain seq x y z
N ALA A 1 -7.52 6.29 -0.10
CA ALA A 1 -6.87 5.20 -0.79
C ALA A 1 -6.07 5.75 -1.97
N GLY A 2 -4.76 5.57 -1.94
CA GLY A 2 -3.85 5.91 -3.01
C GLY A 2 -3.84 7.38 -3.45
N SER A 3 -3.13 7.65 -4.52
CA SER A 3 -3.22 8.90 -5.25
C SER A 3 -4.48 8.96 -6.13
N GLY A 4 -5.28 7.88 -6.13
CA GLY A 4 -6.44 7.73 -7.00
C GLY A 4 -7.46 8.84 -6.86
N LYS A 5 -7.68 9.55 -7.95
CA LYS A 5 -8.67 10.61 -8.05
C LYS A 5 -9.80 10.16 -8.95
N GLY A 6 -11.02 10.36 -8.48
CA GLY A 6 -12.19 10.22 -9.34
C GLY A 6 -12.58 8.79 -9.71
N MET A 7 -12.07 7.78 -9.06
CA MET A 7 -12.45 6.39 -9.31
C MET A 7 -13.98 6.19 -9.30
N PHE A 8 -14.67 6.89 -8.40
CA PHE A 8 -16.13 6.85 -8.27
C PHE A 8 -16.85 8.05 -8.87
N ASN A 9 -16.15 9.14 -9.13
CA ASN A 9 -16.75 10.41 -9.55
C ASN A 9 -16.42 10.79 -10.99
N HIS A 10 -15.79 9.89 -11.75
CA HIS A 10 -15.45 10.18 -13.14
C HIS A 10 -16.72 10.11 -14.00
N ARG A 11 -17.23 11.27 -14.38
CA ARG A 11 -18.51 11.43 -15.08
C ARG A 11 -18.66 10.59 -16.35
N PHE A 12 -17.54 10.29 -17.00
CA PHE A 12 -17.50 9.59 -18.28
C PHE A 12 -16.84 8.20 -18.17
N ARG A 13 -16.66 7.71 -16.95
CA ARG A 13 -16.12 6.38 -16.75
C ARG A 13 -17.13 5.33 -17.16
N MET A 14 -16.70 4.36 -17.95
CA MET A 14 -17.52 3.23 -18.31
C MET A 14 -17.76 2.35 -17.07
N SER A 15 -19.02 1.95 -16.86
CA SER A 15 -19.40 1.10 -15.72
C SER A 15 -18.66 -0.24 -15.70
N THR A 16 -18.26 -0.74 -16.85
CA THR A 16 -17.49 -1.97 -17.02
C THR A 16 -16.04 -1.87 -16.51
N GLU A 17 -15.54 -0.67 -16.25
CA GLU A 17 -14.20 -0.45 -15.71
C GLU A 17 -14.18 -0.42 -14.19
N TYR A 18 -15.36 -0.36 -13.57
CA TYR A 18 -15.48 -0.37 -12.13
C TYR A 18 -14.98 -1.70 -11.55
N GLY A 19 -14.06 -1.62 -10.62
CA GLY A 19 -13.44 -2.80 -9.99
C GLY A 19 -12.44 -3.55 -10.86
N THR A 20 -12.30 -3.20 -12.14
CA THR A 20 -11.24 -3.73 -12.98
C THR A 20 -9.99 -2.86 -12.81
N GLN A 21 -8.97 -3.42 -12.27
CA GLN A 21 -7.68 -2.77 -12.00
C GLN A 21 -6.70 -3.09 -13.12
N HIS A 22 -7.18 -3.06 -14.36
CA HIS A 22 -6.35 -3.40 -15.51
C HIS A 22 -5.42 -2.25 -15.84
N GLU A 23 -4.18 -2.58 -16.06
CA GLU A 23 -3.19 -1.69 -16.63
C GLU A 23 -3.60 -1.28 -18.05
N GLY A 24 -3.38 -0.03 -18.37
CA GLY A 24 -3.71 0.47 -19.70
C GLY A 24 -5.17 0.84 -19.92
N HIS A 25 -5.98 0.96 -18.89
CA HIS A 25 -7.33 1.47 -19.00
C HIS A 25 -7.36 2.92 -19.52
N LEU A 26 -8.24 3.18 -20.47
CA LEU A 26 -8.45 4.50 -21.06
C LEU A 26 -8.96 5.55 -20.08
N SER A 27 -9.48 5.12 -18.94
CA SER A 27 -10.00 5.99 -17.87
C SER A 27 -9.22 5.81 -16.57
N GLY A 28 -7.91 5.86 -16.62
CA GLY A 28 -7.07 5.86 -15.43
C GLY A 28 -7.57 6.84 -14.37
N SER A 29 -7.49 6.43 -13.11
CA SER A 29 -7.96 7.21 -11.96
C SER A 29 -6.87 8.11 -11.37
N GLU A 30 -5.63 7.89 -11.77
CA GLU A 30 -4.46 8.61 -11.31
C GLU A 30 -4.02 9.61 -12.37
N PHE A 31 -4.23 10.90 -12.12
CA PHE A 31 -3.81 11.99 -12.98
C PHE A 31 -3.21 13.13 -12.18
N PHE A 32 -2.33 13.88 -12.84
CA PHE A 32 -1.68 15.04 -12.23
C PHE A 32 -2.71 16.13 -11.79
N PRO A 33 -2.50 16.82 -10.67
CA PRO A 33 -1.41 16.67 -9.69
C PRO A 33 -1.68 15.52 -8.68
N LEU A 34 -0.64 14.75 -8.37
CA LEU A 34 -0.72 13.52 -7.56
C LEU A 34 -0.46 13.78 -6.07
N ALA A 35 0.46 14.68 -5.74
CA ALA A 35 0.85 15.03 -4.39
C ALA A 35 0.09 16.25 -3.83
N PRO A 36 0.04 16.42 -2.49
CA PRO A 36 -0.56 17.57 -1.83
C PRO A 36 0.15 18.89 -2.14
N LEU A 37 1.46 18.83 -2.35
CA LEU A 37 2.31 19.99 -2.64
C LEU A 37 2.33 20.32 -4.14
N PRO A 38 2.48 21.60 -4.50
CA PRO A 38 2.71 21.99 -5.89
C PRO A 38 4.00 21.38 -6.45
N GLN A 39 3.89 20.82 -7.63
CA GLN A 39 4.99 20.30 -8.43
C GLN A 39 4.80 20.72 -9.89
N THR A 40 5.85 20.68 -10.67
CA THR A 40 5.78 20.79 -12.13
C THR A 40 6.17 19.45 -12.73
N ASP A 41 5.31 18.92 -13.60
CA ASP A 41 5.65 17.73 -14.39
C ASP A 41 6.58 18.12 -15.52
N PRO A 42 7.85 17.68 -15.55
CA PRO A 42 8.81 18.09 -16.57
C PRO A 42 8.49 17.54 -17.97
N VAL A 43 7.56 16.59 -18.08
CA VAL A 43 7.18 15.99 -19.37
C VAL A 43 6.04 16.77 -20.04
N THR A 44 5.06 17.23 -19.26
CA THR A 44 3.90 17.96 -19.80
C THR A 44 4.01 19.47 -19.61
N GLY A 45 4.85 19.92 -18.67
CA GLY A 45 4.92 21.33 -18.23
C GLY A 45 3.79 21.72 -17.28
N ASP A 46 2.85 20.83 -16.98
CA ASP A 46 1.76 21.09 -16.04
C ASP A 46 2.27 21.34 -14.64
N SER A 47 1.70 22.34 -13.96
CA SER A 47 2.04 22.67 -12.57
C SER A 47 0.81 22.60 -11.68
N GLY A 48 0.96 22.01 -10.49
CA GLY A 48 -0.16 21.92 -9.54
C GLY A 48 0.13 21.04 -8.33
N GLY A 49 -0.77 21.14 -7.35
CA GLY A 49 -0.81 20.28 -6.16
C GLY A 49 -2.26 19.94 -5.84
N SER A 50 -2.51 18.75 -5.31
CA SER A 50 -3.89 18.28 -5.07
C SER A 50 -4.63 19.15 -4.03
N LEU A 51 -3.92 19.87 -3.17
CA LEU A 51 -4.48 20.83 -2.20
C LEU A 51 -4.39 22.29 -2.64
N ALA A 52 -3.89 22.60 -3.83
CA ALA A 52 -3.66 23.98 -4.25
C ALA A 52 -4.93 24.84 -4.24
N ARG A 53 -6.06 24.29 -4.69
CA ARG A 53 -7.34 25.01 -4.69
C ARG A 53 -7.88 25.26 -3.28
N SER A 54 -7.84 24.26 -2.40
CA SER A 54 -8.22 24.39 -0.99
C SER A 54 -7.38 25.44 -0.28
N ARG A 55 -6.06 25.42 -0.50
CA ARG A 55 -5.15 26.42 0.08
C ARG A 55 -5.45 27.83 -0.41
N LYS A 56 -5.69 27.98 -1.70
CA LYS A 56 -6.06 29.28 -2.30
C LYS A 56 -7.37 29.83 -1.74
N SER A 57 -8.33 28.98 -1.42
CA SER A 57 -9.62 29.38 -0.84
C SER A 57 -9.56 29.63 0.68
N GLY A 58 -8.43 29.38 1.34
CA GLY A 58 -8.29 29.48 2.79
C GLY A 58 -8.94 28.33 3.59
N HIS A 59 -9.43 27.29 2.93
CA HIS A 59 -10.15 26.17 3.55
C HIS A 59 -9.38 24.85 3.38
N THR A 60 -8.19 24.78 3.96
CA THR A 60 -7.38 23.56 3.88
C THR A 60 -7.81 22.58 4.97
N PRO A 61 -8.29 21.38 4.61
CA PRO A 61 -8.65 20.36 5.59
C PRO A 61 -7.39 19.74 6.20
N ARG A 62 -7.53 19.18 7.40
CA ARG A 62 -6.56 18.21 7.96
C ARG A 62 -6.79 16.87 7.32
N ILE A 63 -5.73 16.23 6.83
CA ILE A 63 -5.85 15.02 6.02
C ILE A 63 -4.98 13.91 6.58
N LEU A 64 -5.59 12.73 6.74
CA LEU A 64 -4.90 11.47 6.96
C LEU A 64 -5.05 10.59 5.73
N PHE A 65 -3.96 10.36 5.01
CA PHE A 65 -3.90 9.35 3.95
C PHE A 65 -3.49 8.02 4.56
N THR A 66 -4.38 7.04 4.52
CA THR A 66 -4.08 5.67 4.92
C THR A 66 -4.02 4.78 3.69
N GLN A 67 -2.91 4.12 3.51
CA GLN A 67 -2.61 3.27 2.36
C GLN A 67 -2.35 1.85 2.82
N THR A 68 -2.62 0.89 1.96
CA THR A 68 -2.10 -0.46 2.11
C THR A 68 -1.03 -0.71 1.06
N SER A 69 -0.33 -1.83 1.14
CA SER A 69 0.69 -2.19 0.16
C SER A 69 0.12 -2.32 -1.25
N THR A 70 -1.14 -2.72 -1.39
CA THR A 70 -1.80 -2.84 -2.70
C THR A 70 -1.81 -1.53 -3.47
N GLU A 71 -1.97 -0.38 -2.81
CA GLU A 71 -1.98 0.92 -3.49
C GLU A 71 -0.62 1.28 -4.09
N TYR A 72 0.48 0.82 -3.49
CA TYR A 72 1.81 0.97 -4.10
C TYR A 72 1.94 0.16 -5.38
N TRP A 73 1.37 -1.05 -5.40
CA TRP A 73 1.43 -1.97 -6.53
C TRP A 73 0.47 -1.60 -7.66
N SER A 74 -0.74 -1.14 -7.34
CA SER A 74 -1.84 -1.01 -8.30
C SER A 74 -2.35 0.43 -8.49
N ARG A 75 -1.81 1.43 -7.75
CA ARG A 75 -2.29 2.82 -7.76
C ARG A 75 -1.19 3.86 -7.80
N GLY A 76 0.08 3.47 -7.85
CA GLY A 76 1.19 4.40 -7.90
C GLY A 76 1.29 5.32 -6.69
N THR A 77 0.97 4.82 -5.49
CA THR A 77 0.87 5.62 -4.26
C THR A 77 2.16 6.33 -3.87
N SER A 78 3.34 5.86 -4.28
CA SER A 78 4.60 6.58 -4.05
C SER A 78 4.53 8.03 -4.52
N LEU A 79 3.79 8.31 -5.59
CA LEU A 79 3.61 9.66 -6.15
C LEU A 79 2.84 10.62 -5.23
N LEU A 80 2.23 10.13 -4.15
CA LEU A 80 1.61 10.97 -3.12
C LEU A 80 2.65 11.72 -2.28
N HIS A 81 3.84 11.13 -2.10
CA HIS A 81 4.87 11.62 -1.19
C HIS A 81 6.27 11.68 -1.80
N THR A 82 6.40 11.46 -3.12
CA THR A 82 7.62 11.72 -3.89
C THR A 82 7.39 12.80 -4.93
N ASP A 83 8.47 13.33 -5.48
CA ASP A 83 8.38 14.09 -6.73
C ASP A 83 7.84 13.22 -7.88
N VAL A 84 7.39 13.88 -8.95
CA VAL A 84 6.80 13.21 -10.12
C VAL A 84 7.76 12.34 -10.91
N GLU A 85 9.06 12.47 -10.67
CA GLU A 85 10.11 11.66 -11.28
C GLU A 85 10.57 10.49 -10.38
N GLY A 86 10.07 10.42 -9.13
CA GLY A 86 10.47 9.42 -8.14
C GLY A 86 11.94 9.50 -7.75
N LYS A 87 12.48 10.72 -7.63
CA LYS A 87 13.88 10.98 -7.30
C LYS A 87 14.10 11.49 -5.88
N SER A 88 13.08 12.13 -5.29
CA SER A 88 13.17 12.72 -3.96
C SER A 88 11.86 12.57 -3.18
N ASP A 89 11.99 12.47 -1.86
CA ASP A 89 10.86 12.54 -0.94
C ASP A 89 10.35 13.98 -0.84
N LEU A 90 9.04 14.16 -0.74
CA LEU A 90 8.43 15.45 -0.49
C LEU A 90 8.35 15.77 1.00
N ASN A 91 8.61 17.00 1.37
CA ASN A 91 8.32 17.53 2.70
C ASN A 91 6.81 17.77 2.81
N LEU A 92 6.08 16.78 3.30
CA LEU A 92 4.62 16.89 3.46
C LEU A 92 4.26 18.04 4.42
N PRO A 93 3.19 18.79 4.12
CA PRO A 93 2.79 19.91 4.97
C PRO A 93 2.20 19.42 6.30
N ASP A 94 2.22 20.28 7.33
CA ASP A 94 1.81 19.96 8.69
C ASP A 94 0.34 19.50 8.84
N ASP A 95 -0.52 19.92 7.91
CA ASP A 95 -1.93 19.54 7.84
C ASP A 95 -2.17 18.20 7.13
N VAL A 96 -1.11 17.48 6.72
CA VAL A 96 -1.17 16.19 6.03
C VAL A 96 -0.37 15.14 6.79
N ARG A 97 -0.95 13.95 6.92
CA ARG A 97 -0.24 12.75 7.38
C ARG A 97 -0.45 11.62 6.36
N VAL A 98 0.59 10.83 6.15
CA VAL A 98 0.58 9.68 5.25
C VAL A 98 1.03 8.44 6.01
N TYR A 99 0.22 7.39 5.95
CA TYR A 99 0.50 6.12 6.62
C TYR A 99 0.35 4.96 5.64
N LEU A 100 1.33 4.08 5.61
CA LEU A 100 1.24 2.76 4.99
C LEU A 100 0.97 1.72 6.07
N VAL A 101 -0.02 0.85 5.89
CA VAL A 101 -0.14 -0.41 6.65
C VAL A 101 0.62 -1.48 5.89
N ALA A 102 1.79 -1.85 6.40
CA ALA A 102 2.75 -2.73 5.73
C ALA A 102 2.20 -4.14 5.51
N GLY A 103 2.46 -4.71 4.33
CA GLY A 103 2.03 -6.06 3.97
C GLY A 103 0.52 -6.24 3.77
N ALA A 104 -0.27 -5.19 3.91
CA ALA A 104 -1.72 -5.26 3.85
C ALA A 104 -2.26 -5.23 2.42
N GLN A 105 -3.37 -5.94 2.19
CA GLN A 105 -4.14 -5.87 0.95
C GLN A 105 -5.26 -4.81 1.03
N HIS A 106 -5.82 -4.41 -0.13
CA HIS A 106 -6.83 -3.34 -0.18
C HIS A 106 -8.13 -3.67 0.56
N LEU A 107 -8.64 -4.88 0.46
CA LEU A 107 -9.96 -5.24 1.01
C LEU A 107 -9.97 -5.70 2.48
N GLY A 108 -8.85 -5.66 3.18
CA GLY A 108 -8.74 -6.18 4.55
C GLY A 108 -8.68 -7.71 4.59
N LYS A 109 -8.93 -8.30 5.76
CA LYS A 109 -8.81 -9.74 5.99
C LYS A 109 -9.64 -10.56 5.01
N SER A 110 -9.00 -11.56 4.39
CA SER A 110 -9.69 -12.63 3.66
C SER A 110 -9.74 -13.91 4.49
N ASP A 111 -10.52 -14.87 4.03
CA ASP A 111 -10.58 -16.24 4.57
C ASP A 111 -9.38 -17.11 4.13
N GLY A 112 -8.47 -16.55 3.33
CA GLY A 112 -7.31 -17.25 2.77
C GLY A 112 -7.63 -18.06 1.51
N THR A 113 -8.88 -18.10 1.04
CA THR A 113 -9.18 -18.75 -0.25
C THR A 113 -8.60 -17.95 -1.41
N PRO A 114 -8.08 -18.61 -2.48
CA PRO A 114 -7.48 -17.90 -3.60
C PRO A 114 -8.45 -16.99 -4.37
N GLY A 115 -9.72 -17.38 -4.52
CA GLY A 115 -10.67 -16.67 -5.39
C GLY A 115 -10.16 -16.64 -6.85
N ILE A 116 -9.97 -15.45 -7.40
CA ILE A 116 -9.40 -15.25 -8.75
C ILE A 116 -7.86 -15.23 -8.75
N CYS A 117 -7.22 -15.38 -7.60
CA CYS A 117 -5.77 -15.29 -7.44
C CYS A 117 -5.08 -16.65 -7.65
N GLN A 118 -3.78 -16.61 -7.94
CA GLN A 118 -2.95 -17.82 -8.01
C GLN A 118 -2.67 -18.41 -6.62
N GLN A 119 -2.55 -17.53 -5.62
CA GLN A 119 -2.13 -17.88 -4.26
C GLN A 119 -3.22 -17.55 -3.23
N PRO A 120 -3.19 -18.21 -2.06
CA PRO A 120 -4.06 -17.85 -0.94
C PRO A 120 -4.02 -16.34 -0.68
N ARG A 121 -5.19 -15.74 -0.53
CA ARG A 121 -5.28 -14.30 -0.27
C ARG A 121 -4.78 -13.97 1.13
N ASN A 122 -4.33 -12.74 1.28
CA ASN A 122 -3.78 -12.22 2.52
C ASN A 122 -4.81 -12.29 3.67
N THR A 123 -4.39 -12.81 4.81
CA THR A 123 -5.25 -13.05 5.99
C THR A 123 -5.06 -12.02 7.10
N LEU A 124 -4.27 -10.97 6.88
CA LEU A 124 -4.10 -9.91 7.88
C LEU A 124 -5.44 -9.23 8.19
N ASP A 125 -5.74 -9.11 9.47
CA ASP A 125 -6.86 -8.30 9.97
C ASP A 125 -6.32 -6.91 10.34
N ASP A 126 -6.04 -6.16 9.33
CA ASP A 126 -5.03 -5.14 9.34
C ASP A 126 -5.54 -3.71 9.52
N ARG A 127 -6.61 -3.36 8.81
CA ARG A 127 -7.01 -1.96 8.73
C ARG A 127 -7.91 -1.52 9.87
N GLY A 128 -8.76 -2.41 10.36
CA GLY A 128 -9.72 -2.06 11.40
C GLY A 128 -9.05 -1.45 12.62
N PRO A 129 -8.07 -2.11 13.24
CA PRO A 129 -7.34 -1.57 14.38
C PRO A 129 -6.68 -0.22 14.10
N VAL A 130 -5.90 -0.13 13.01
CA VAL A 130 -5.20 1.10 12.65
C VAL A 130 -6.16 2.23 12.32
N LEU A 131 -7.22 1.96 11.55
CA LEU A 131 -8.21 2.98 11.18
C LEU A 131 -8.98 3.52 12.39
N ARG A 132 -9.27 2.69 13.41
CA ARG A 132 -9.88 3.17 14.67
C ARG A 132 -8.96 4.14 15.39
N ALA A 133 -7.69 3.80 15.55
CA ALA A 133 -6.70 4.69 16.17
C ALA A 133 -6.55 5.99 15.37
N MET A 134 -6.46 5.91 14.04
CA MET A 134 -6.33 7.09 13.19
C MET A 134 -7.58 7.98 13.22
N LEU A 135 -8.78 7.40 13.32
CA LEU A 135 -10.02 8.17 13.47
C LEU A 135 -10.02 8.95 14.80
N MET A 136 -9.61 8.32 15.90
CA MET A 136 -9.49 9.02 17.18
C MET A 136 -8.47 10.15 17.10
N HIS A 137 -7.33 9.94 16.49
CA HIS A 137 -6.34 11.00 16.26
C HIS A 137 -6.88 12.13 15.38
N LEU A 138 -7.64 11.83 14.34
CA LEU A 138 -8.25 12.86 13.49
C LEU A 138 -9.24 13.71 14.28
N VAL A 139 -10.06 13.10 15.12
CA VAL A 139 -11.01 13.80 15.99
C VAL A 139 -10.26 14.75 16.95
N GLU A 140 -9.21 14.27 17.62
CA GLU A 140 -8.39 15.08 18.52
C GLU A 140 -7.68 16.21 17.77
N TRP A 141 -7.19 15.94 16.58
CA TRP A 141 -6.53 16.94 15.76
C TRP A 141 -7.47 18.08 15.35
N VAL A 142 -8.70 17.73 14.94
CA VAL A 142 -9.70 18.72 14.52
C VAL A 142 -10.25 19.51 15.70
N LYS A 143 -10.59 18.84 16.82
CA LYS A 143 -11.23 19.45 17.97
C LYS A 143 -10.25 20.21 18.86
N ASN A 144 -9.09 19.63 19.12
CA ASN A 144 -8.17 20.07 20.18
C ASN A 144 -6.81 20.53 19.63
N GLY A 145 -6.58 20.46 18.33
CA GLY A 145 -5.30 20.84 17.73
C GLY A 145 -4.18 19.82 17.96
N LYS A 146 -4.45 18.68 18.63
CA LYS A 146 -3.45 17.67 18.95
C LYS A 146 -3.13 16.87 17.69
N ALA A 147 -1.95 17.11 17.10
CA ALA A 147 -1.52 16.45 15.88
C ALA A 147 -1.40 14.93 16.07
N PRO A 148 -1.77 14.12 15.06
CA PRO A 148 -1.54 12.69 15.03
C PRO A 148 -0.05 12.35 15.09
N PRO A 149 0.32 11.07 15.34
CA PRO A 149 1.70 10.63 15.17
C PRO A 149 2.28 11.05 13.81
N ALA A 150 3.60 11.19 13.73
CA ALA A 150 4.27 11.53 12.48
C ALA A 150 3.93 10.52 11.38
N SER A 151 3.96 10.98 10.12
CA SER A 151 3.76 10.12 8.95
C SER A 151 4.66 8.88 9.00
N ARG A 152 4.11 7.71 8.67
CA ARG A 152 4.86 6.45 8.54
C ARG A 152 4.60 5.85 7.16
N HIS A 153 5.50 6.07 6.26
CA HIS A 153 5.49 5.55 4.90
C HIS A 153 6.94 5.27 4.44
N PRO A 154 7.16 4.48 3.40
CA PRO A 154 8.49 4.24 2.86
C PRO A 154 9.07 5.52 2.25
N ARG A 155 10.40 5.68 2.32
CA ARG A 155 11.11 6.87 1.86
C ARG A 155 12.34 6.49 1.05
N LEU A 156 12.68 7.35 0.10
CA LEU A 156 13.93 7.24 -0.67
C LEU A 156 15.15 7.51 0.23
N ALA A 157 15.03 8.49 1.13
CA ALA A 157 16.12 8.94 1.98
C ALA A 157 16.67 7.87 2.94
N ASP A 158 15.85 6.87 3.29
CA ASP A 158 16.22 5.75 4.16
C ASP A 158 16.18 4.38 3.46
N GLU A 159 16.15 4.39 2.11
CA GLU A 159 16.16 3.21 1.24
C GLU A 159 15.00 2.24 1.47
N THR A 160 13.93 2.69 2.15
CA THR A 160 12.72 1.89 2.37
C THR A 160 11.70 2.02 1.23
N LEU A 161 11.94 2.95 0.29
CA LEU A 161 11.19 3.10 -0.96
C LEU A 161 12.15 2.88 -2.14
N VAL A 162 11.87 1.86 -2.95
CA VAL A 162 12.82 1.36 -3.96
C VAL A 162 12.16 1.19 -5.33
N THR A 163 12.98 1.03 -6.37
CA THR A 163 12.50 0.69 -7.71
C THR A 163 11.98 -0.75 -7.77
N PHE A 164 11.16 -1.06 -8.79
CA PHE A 164 10.70 -2.43 -9.03
C PHE A 164 11.87 -3.41 -9.18
N ASP A 165 12.93 -3.04 -9.89
CA ASP A 165 14.09 -3.92 -10.09
C ASP A 165 14.84 -4.19 -8.79
N THR A 166 15.00 -3.16 -7.95
CA THR A 166 15.60 -3.30 -6.61
C THR A 166 14.72 -4.20 -5.74
N TRP A 167 13.40 -3.95 -5.68
CA TRP A 167 12.46 -4.78 -4.96
C TRP A 167 12.53 -6.25 -5.42
N LYS A 168 12.55 -6.48 -6.74
CA LYS A 168 12.62 -7.82 -7.32
C LYS A 168 13.91 -8.57 -6.94
N SER A 169 15.01 -7.84 -6.81
CA SER A 169 16.27 -8.42 -6.35
C SER A 169 16.29 -8.75 -4.87
N GLN A 170 15.53 -8.01 -4.06
CA GLN A 170 15.42 -8.20 -2.60
C GLN A 170 14.43 -9.30 -2.23
N PHE A 171 13.37 -9.50 -3.04
CA PHE A 171 12.31 -10.46 -2.70
C PHE A 171 12.86 -11.89 -2.73
N PRO A 172 12.61 -12.72 -1.69
CA PRO A 172 13.13 -14.08 -1.63
C PRO A 172 12.57 -14.96 -2.74
N LYS A 173 13.41 -15.84 -3.27
CA LYS A 173 12.99 -16.84 -4.28
C LYS A 173 12.23 -17.98 -3.61
N ILE A 174 10.94 -17.75 -3.34
CA ILE A 174 10.08 -18.73 -2.66
C ILE A 174 9.65 -19.82 -3.66
N PRO A 175 9.91 -21.10 -3.41
CA PRO A 175 9.56 -22.19 -4.31
C PRO A 175 8.05 -22.23 -4.62
N GLY A 176 7.72 -22.42 -5.89
CA GLY A 176 6.33 -22.49 -6.35
C GLY A 176 5.61 -21.12 -6.49
N HIS A 177 6.28 -20.01 -6.21
CA HIS A 177 5.68 -18.68 -6.30
C HIS A 177 6.29 -17.86 -7.45
N LYS A 178 5.43 -17.31 -8.29
CA LYS A 178 5.82 -16.41 -9.37
C LYS A 178 5.83 -14.98 -8.85
N LEU A 179 6.79 -14.18 -9.33
CA LEU A 179 6.83 -12.73 -9.06
C LEU A 179 6.07 -11.96 -10.15
N PRO A 180 5.53 -10.78 -9.82
CA PRO A 180 5.04 -9.84 -10.82
C PRO A 180 6.12 -9.49 -11.82
N THR A 181 5.73 -9.12 -13.03
CA THR A 181 6.65 -8.65 -14.08
C THR A 181 6.89 -7.16 -13.99
N HIS A 182 5.99 -6.41 -13.35
CA HIS A 182 6.04 -4.96 -13.16
C HIS A 182 5.07 -4.53 -12.07
N ALA A 183 5.23 -3.31 -11.59
CA ALA A 183 4.23 -2.59 -10.80
C ALA A 183 3.49 -1.61 -11.70
N TYR A 184 2.25 -1.26 -11.35
CA TYR A 184 1.47 -0.30 -12.12
C TYR A 184 2.14 1.09 -12.14
N GLN A 185 2.26 1.64 -13.32
CA GLN A 185 2.74 2.99 -13.58
C GLN A 185 1.61 3.77 -14.26
N PRO A 186 0.93 4.70 -13.56
CA PRO A 186 -0.15 5.47 -14.16
C PRO A 186 0.36 6.27 -15.35
N PRO A 187 -0.33 6.22 -16.51
CA PRO A 187 0.04 7.05 -17.66
C PRO A 187 -0.30 8.52 -17.35
N ARG A 188 0.43 9.43 -17.98
CA ARG A 188 0.00 10.82 -18.08
C ARG A 188 -1.21 10.91 -18.96
N LEU A 189 -2.30 11.46 -18.44
CA LEU A 189 -3.57 11.55 -19.16
C LEU A 189 -3.83 12.98 -19.60
N ASP A 190 -3.92 13.19 -20.93
CA ASP A 190 -4.31 14.46 -21.50
C ASP A 190 -5.80 14.45 -21.83
N PHE A 191 -6.58 15.15 -21.03
CA PHE A 191 -8.02 15.35 -21.21
C PHE A 191 -8.35 16.60 -22.04
N GLY A 192 -7.34 17.31 -22.56
CA GLY A 192 -7.48 18.57 -23.28
C GLY A 192 -7.23 19.81 -22.41
N PRO A 193 -7.12 21.00 -23.07
CA PRO A 193 -6.60 22.22 -22.46
C PRO A 193 -7.47 22.77 -21.32
N ARG A 194 -8.77 22.47 -21.31
CA ARG A 194 -9.69 23.00 -20.30
C ARG A 194 -9.78 22.13 -19.02
N PHE A 195 -9.17 20.95 -19.02
CA PHE A 195 -9.36 20.00 -17.92
C PHE A 195 -8.79 20.50 -16.60
N ASN A 196 -7.56 20.98 -16.59
CA ASN A 196 -6.87 21.42 -15.38
C ASN A 196 -7.47 22.71 -14.78
N LEU A 197 -7.98 23.61 -15.62
CA LEU A 197 -8.50 24.92 -15.20
C LEU A 197 -10.01 24.88 -14.92
N GLU A 198 -10.77 24.25 -15.81
CA GLU A 198 -12.23 24.32 -15.80
C GLU A 198 -12.91 22.98 -15.40
N GLY A 199 -12.15 21.89 -15.37
CA GLY A 199 -12.69 20.55 -15.11
C GLY A 199 -13.46 19.97 -16.31
N ILE A 200 -13.21 20.50 -17.52
CA ILE A 200 -13.87 20.09 -18.76
C ILE A 200 -12.94 19.17 -19.55
N ALA A 201 -13.36 17.92 -19.73
CA ALA A 201 -12.65 16.97 -20.59
C ALA A 201 -13.03 17.19 -22.06
N ASP A 202 -12.10 17.73 -22.83
CA ASP A 202 -12.25 17.91 -24.29
C ASP A 202 -11.96 16.62 -25.06
N LEU A 203 -11.11 15.76 -24.49
CA LEU A 203 -10.68 14.50 -25.08
C LEU A 203 -11.20 13.33 -24.26
N ILE A 204 -12.07 12.50 -24.85
CA ILE A 204 -12.66 11.29 -24.26
C ILE A 204 -12.65 10.20 -25.33
N PRO A 205 -11.86 9.15 -25.18
CA PRO A 205 -10.89 8.90 -24.09
C PRO A 205 -9.73 9.92 -24.10
N PRO A 206 -9.06 10.12 -22.94
CA PRO A 206 -7.87 10.98 -22.89
C PRO A 206 -6.73 10.38 -23.71
N LYS A 207 -5.83 11.20 -24.20
CA LYS A 207 -4.58 10.71 -24.77
C LYS A 207 -3.66 10.22 -23.67
N MET A 208 -3.08 9.04 -23.89
CA MET A 208 -2.13 8.44 -22.97
C MET A 208 -0.70 8.86 -23.33
N GLY A 209 -0.02 9.49 -22.39
CA GLY A 209 1.37 9.87 -22.49
C GLY A 209 2.30 8.91 -21.73
N LYS A 210 3.58 9.28 -21.64
CA LYS A 210 4.59 8.53 -20.91
C LYS A 210 4.16 8.30 -19.45
N PRO A 211 4.25 7.06 -18.92
CA PRO A 211 3.85 6.79 -17.53
C PRO A 211 4.71 7.54 -16.52
N PHE A 212 4.12 7.81 -15.36
CA PHE A 212 4.87 8.26 -14.18
C PHE A 212 5.73 7.13 -13.64
N LYS A 213 6.86 7.47 -13.05
CA LYS A 213 7.71 6.50 -12.37
C LYS A 213 7.17 6.24 -10.97
N THR A 214 6.84 5.00 -10.67
CA THR A 214 6.38 4.54 -9.36
C THR A 214 7.45 3.74 -8.64
N LEU A 215 7.36 3.72 -7.31
CA LEU A 215 8.29 3.06 -6.42
C LEU A 215 7.51 2.16 -5.45
N LEU A 216 8.18 1.17 -4.89
CA LEU A 216 7.60 0.15 -4.02
C LEU A 216 8.25 0.17 -2.63
N PRO A 217 7.53 -0.25 -1.58
CA PRO A 217 8.13 -0.50 -0.27
C PRO A 217 9.18 -1.60 -0.37
N ALA A 218 10.36 -1.36 0.22
CA ALA A 218 11.42 -2.37 0.35
C ALA A 218 10.97 -3.52 1.27
N VAL A 219 11.54 -4.70 1.02
CA VAL A 219 11.24 -5.91 1.78
C VAL A 219 12.50 -6.48 2.44
N ASN A 220 12.31 -7.22 3.53
CA ASN A 220 13.36 -7.98 4.19
C ASN A 220 13.57 -9.37 3.54
N ALA A 221 14.46 -10.17 4.12
CA ALA A 221 14.77 -11.52 3.65
C ALA A 221 13.56 -12.49 3.67
N ASP A 222 12.50 -12.15 4.40
CA ASP A 222 11.26 -12.91 4.44
C ASP A 222 10.24 -12.45 3.38
N GLY A 223 10.55 -11.39 2.63
CA GLY A 223 9.63 -10.77 1.68
C GLY A 223 8.58 -9.86 2.33
N ASN A 224 8.71 -9.57 3.63
CA ASN A 224 7.83 -8.64 4.35
C ASN A 224 8.35 -7.21 4.27
N GLU A 225 7.44 -6.24 4.12
CA GLU A 225 7.77 -4.83 4.08
C GLU A 225 8.35 -4.33 5.40
N THR A 226 9.34 -3.44 5.32
CA THR A 226 10.12 -2.98 6.47
C THR A 226 9.73 -1.61 6.99
N SER A 227 8.83 -0.92 6.29
CA SER A 227 8.45 0.47 6.58
C SER A 227 6.94 0.65 6.66
N GLY A 228 6.50 1.79 7.21
CA GLY A 228 5.10 2.06 7.48
C GLY A 228 4.68 1.61 8.88
N ILE A 229 3.39 1.37 9.07
CA ILE A 229 2.82 0.77 10.27
C ILE A 229 2.96 -0.75 10.12
N VAL A 230 3.98 -1.31 10.75
CA VAL A 230 4.25 -2.74 10.74
C VAL A 230 3.41 -3.39 11.83
N LEU A 231 2.34 -4.08 11.43
CA LEU A 231 1.45 -4.78 12.37
C LEU A 231 2.17 -5.87 13.15
N PRO A 232 1.69 -6.26 14.35
CA PRO A 232 2.30 -7.31 15.15
C PRO A 232 2.49 -8.62 14.38
N GLU A 233 1.53 -9.00 13.53
CA GLU A 233 1.57 -10.19 12.69
C GLU A 233 2.63 -10.11 11.57
N VAL A 234 3.02 -8.90 11.17
CA VAL A 234 4.10 -8.68 10.18
C VAL A 234 5.45 -8.49 10.87
N ALA A 235 5.47 -7.92 12.07
CA ALA A 235 6.68 -7.76 12.88
C ALA A 235 7.18 -9.11 13.44
N VAL A 236 6.24 -10.01 13.75
CA VAL A 236 6.48 -11.37 14.29
C VAL A 236 5.77 -12.37 13.35
N PRO A 237 6.30 -12.56 12.12
CA PRO A 237 5.54 -13.17 11.05
C PRO A 237 5.47 -14.69 11.13
N LEU A 238 4.34 -15.26 10.71
CA LEU A 238 4.16 -16.67 10.43
C LEU A 238 4.32 -17.01 8.94
N GLY A 239 4.63 -16.03 8.12
CA GLY A 239 4.80 -16.13 6.68
C GLY A 239 5.12 -14.79 6.04
N THR A 240 5.14 -14.76 4.71
CA THR A 240 5.23 -13.53 3.92
C THR A 240 3.84 -13.00 3.65
N TYR A 241 3.63 -11.73 3.95
CA TYR A 241 2.40 -10.98 3.67
C TYR A 241 2.68 -9.96 2.58
N THR A 242 1.92 -10.00 1.49
CA THR A 242 2.10 -9.04 0.40
C THR A 242 0.85 -8.22 0.15
N GLY A 243 1.02 -7.04 -0.43
CA GLY A 243 -0.08 -6.24 -0.97
C GLY A 243 -0.43 -6.56 -2.42
N TRP A 244 0.16 -7.61 -2.99
CA TRP A 244 -0.03 -8.04 -4.37
C TRP A 244 -0.28 -9.54 -4.47
N ASN A 245 -0.99 -9.95 -5.52
CA ASN A 245 -1.19 -11.33 -5.92
C ASN A 245 -1.34 -11.37 -7.44
N LEU A 246 -1.07 -12.48 -8.06
CA LEU A 246 -1.29 -12.66 -9.50
C LEU A 246 -2.64 -13.32 -9.76
N ARG A 247 -3.21 -13.06 -10.93
CA ARG A 247 -4.44 -13.73 -11.36
C ARG A 247 -4.18 -15.20 -11.66
N SER A 248 -5.16 -16.04 -11.33
CA SER A 248 -5.07 -17.45 -11.65
C SER A 248 -5.20 -17.69 -13.15
N PRO A 249 -4.63 -18.78 -13.70
CA PRO A 249 -4.82 -19.15 -15.10
C PRO A 249 -6.29 -19.29 -15.48
N GLN A 250 -7.11 -19.81 -14.55
CA GLN A 250 -8.56 -19.98 -14.74
C GLN A 250 -9.31 -18.64 -14.86
N ALA A 251 -8.81 -17.60 -14.17
CA ALA A 251 -9.36 -16.26 -14.28
C ALA A 251 -8.84 -15.49 -15.50
N GLY A 252 -7.86 -16.05 -16.23
CA GLY A 252 -7.18 -15.40 -17.37
C GLY A 252 -6.23 -14.29 -16.95
N ALA A 253 -5.36 -13.88 -17.88
CA ALA A 253 -4.35 -12.85 -17.67
C ALA A 253 -3.42 -13.15 -16.47
N GLU A 254 -2.87 -14.35 -16.41
CA GLU A 254 -2.12 -14.89 -15.28
C GLU A 254 -0.81 -14.14 -14.92
N THR A 255 -0.35 -13.26 -15.77
CA THR A 255 0.81 -12.40 -15.52
C THR A 255 0.43 -11.05 -14.91
N MET A 256 -0.86 -10.75 -14.85
CA MET A 256 -1.39 -9.50 -14.29
C MET A 256 -1.61 -9.60 -12.79
N LEU A 257 -1.48 -8.46 -12.12
CA LEU A 257 -1.84 -8.32 -10.72
C LEU A 257 -3.34 -8.57 -10.51
N SER A 258 -3.68 -9.25 -9.42
CA SER A 258 -5.05 -9.23 -8.89
C SER A 258 -5.32 -7.82 -8.36
N PRO A 259 -6.53 -7.26 -8.62
CA PRO A 259 -6.72 -5.82 -8.46
C PRO A 259 -6.67 -5.31 -7.02
N LEU A 260 -7.09 -6.10 -6.05
CA LEU A 260 -7.28 -5.64 -4.67
C LEU A 260 -6.69 -6.60 -3.63
N ASP A 261 -6.13 -7.72 -4.09
CA ASP A 261 -5.72 -8.81 -3.22
C ASP A 261 -4.20 -8.88 -3.07
N GLY A 262 -3.77 -9.13 -1.86
CA GLY A 262 -2.45 -9.61 -1.53
C GLY A 262 -2.42 -11.13 -1.37
N MET A 263 -1.27 -11.68 -1.02
CA MET A 263 -1.15 -13.10 -0.70
C MET A 263 -0.51 -13.30 0.67
N PHE A 264 -0.77 -14.48 1.23
CA PHE A 264 -0.09 -15.01 2.41
C PHE A 264 0.65 -16.28 2.03
N ILE A 265 1.96 -16.31 2.24
CA ILE A 265 2.82 -17.46 1.97
C ILE A 265 3.38 -17.94 3.31
N PRO A 266 2.84 -19.01 3.91
CA PRO A 266 3.29 -19.50 5.21
C PRO A 266 4.77 -19.90 5.18
N PHE A 267 5.45 -19.79 6.30
CA PHE A 267 6.76 -20.41 6.49
C PHE A 267 6.60 -21.94 6.63
N ALA A 268 7.63 -22.67 6.27
CA ALA A 268 7.73 -24.09 6.61
C ALA A 268 7.60 -24.28 8.13
N LYS A 269 6.99 -25.36 8.56
CA LYS A 269 6.84 -25.65 10.01
C LYS A 269 8.17 -25.99 10.65
N THR A 270 8.96 -26.83 10.00
CA THR A 270 10.23 -27.34 10.49
C THR A 270 11.40 -26.99 9.57
N GLN A 271 12.61 -27.03 10.10
CA GLN A 271 13.82 -26.88 9.32
C GLN A 271 13.92 -27.93 8.21
N ALA A 272 13.55 -29.18 8.50
CA ALA A 272 13.58 -30.26 7.52
C ALA A 272 12.62 -29.98 6.33
N GLU A 273 11.41 -29.49 6.59
CA GLU A 273 10.48 -29.09 5.52
C GLU A 273 11.05 -27.96 4.67
N ARG A 274 11.65 -26.94 5.30
CA ARG A 274 12.30 -25.82 4.64
C ARG A 274 13.41 -26.27 3.71
N GLU A 275 14.31 -27.13 4.20
CA GLU A 275 15.44 -27.65 3.44
C GLU A 275 14.97 -28.52 2.28
N LYS A 276 13.97 -29.37 2.51
CA LYS A 276 13.39 -30.25 1.47
C LYS A 276 12.77 -29.42 0.33
N THR A 277 12.15 -28.28 0.61
CA THR A 277 11.54 -27.41 -0.40
C THR A 277 12.52 -26.45 -1.02
N GLY A 278 13.65 -26.16 -0.38
CA GLY A 278 14.60 -25.13 -0.78
C GLY A 278 14.10 -23.72 -0.50
N ASP A 279 13.20 -23.55 0.49
CA ASP A 279 12.72 -22.22 0.90
C ASP A 279 13.87 -21.46 1.60
N PRO A 280 14.25 -20.26 1.14
CA PRO A 280 15.33 -19.48 1.76
C PRO A 280 14.95 -18.89 3.10
N ARG A 281 13.64 -18.79 3.42
CA ARG A 281 13.14 -18.20 4.65
C ARG A 281 13.22 -19.21 5.79
N LEU A 282 13.58 -18.75 6.99
CA LEU A 282 13.62 -19.62 8.17
C LEU A 282 12.22 -20.21 8.48
N SER A 283 12.17 -21.45 8.93
CA SER A 283 10.97 -22.14 9.39
C SER A 283 10.43 -21.55 10.70
N LEU A 284 9.20 -21.92 11.06
CA LEU A 284 8.60 -21.54 12.34
C LEU A 284 9.37 -22.06 13.54
N GLU A 285 9.86 -23.31 13.46
CA GLU A 285 10.70 -23.95 14.46
C GLU A 285 12.00 -23.19 14.71
N GLU A 286 12.68 -22.75 13.62
CA GLU A 286 13.91 -21.95 13.73
C GLU A 286 13.68 -20.55 14.29
N ARG A 287 12.47 -19.99 14.12
CA ARG A 287 12.12 -18.61 14.55
C ARG A 287 11.61 -18.56 15.96
N TYR A 288 10.75 -19.52 16.31
CA TYR A 288 9.99 -19.52 17.55
C TYR A 288 10.12 -20.89 18.22
N PRO A 289 11.13 -21.05 19.09
CA PRO A 289 11.36 -22.32 19.79
C PRO A 289 10.15 -22.82 20.58
N THR A 290 9.31 -21.88 21.07
CA THR A 290 8.07 -22.18 21.79
C THR A 290 6.94 -21.22 21.39
N GLN A 291 5.70 -21.69 21.53
CA GLN A 291 4.53 -20.82 21.37
C GLN A 291 4.55 -19.64 22.36
N ALA A 292 5.04 -19.85 23.56
CA ALA A 292 5.16 -18.79 24.57
C ALA A 292 6.10 -17.67 24.11
N GLU A 293 7.21 -18.01 23.47
CA GLU A 293 8.12 -17.01 22.91
C GLU A 293 7.50 -16.24 21.74
N TYR A 294 6.81 -16.92 20.82
CA TYR A 294 6.04 -16.26 19.78
C TYR A 294 5.03 -15.25 20.35
N LEU A 295 4.21 -15.69 21.33
CA LEU A 295 3.22 -14.83 21.96
C LEU A 295 3.84 -13.65 22.70
N SER A 296 4.96 -13.86 23.38
CA SER A 296 5.72 -12.79 24.05
C SER A 296 6.19 -11.73 23.04
N ARG A 297 6.82 -12.16 21.94
CA ARG A 297 7.28 -11.24 20.87
C ARG A 297 6.11 -10.49 20.24
N LEU A 298 5.01 -11.16 19.93
CA LEU A 298 3.81 -10.57 19.34
C LEU A 298 3.19 -9.54 20.28
N THR A 299 3.08 -9.88 21.57
CA THR A 299 2.56 -8.97 22.61
C THR A 299 3.42 -7.71 22.72
N ASN A 300 4.74 -7.85 22.70
CA ASN A 300 5.65 -6.71 22.74
C ASN A 300 5.52 -5.82 21.51
N ALA A 301 5.37 -6.42 20.32
CA ALA A 301 5.14 -5.68 19.08
C ALA A 301 3.79 -4.91 19.12
N ALA A 302 2.73 -5.54 19.65
CA ALA A 302 1.42 -4.90 19.79
C ALA A 302 1.47 -3.71 20.77
N LYS A 303 2.09 -3.89 21.94
CA LYS A 303 2.26 -2.84 22.95
C LYS A 303 3.13 -1.69 22.44
N LYS A 304 4.17 -2.00 21.67
CA LYS A 304 4.99 -0.97 21.03
C LYS A 304 4.16 -0.14 20.06
N LEU A 305 3.37 -0.79 19.21
CA LEU A 305 2.56 -0.10 18.20
C LEU A 305 1.43 0.74 18.87
N GLN A 306 0.91 0.27 19.99
CA GLN A 306 -0.02 1.02 20.86
C GLN A 306 0.66 2.27 21.44
N ALA A 307 1.83 2.12 22.05
CA ALA A 307 2.59 3.24 22.59
C ALA A 307 2.94 4.30 21.53
N ASP A 308 3.17 3.86 20.29
CA ASP A 308 3.39 4.72 19.13
C ASP A 308 2.08 5.40 18.62
N GLY A 309 0.91 5.05 19.18
CA GLY A 309 -0.39 5.64 18.86
C GLY A 309 -1.12 5.00 17.68
N PHE A 310 -0.74 3.81 17.22
CA PHE A 310 -1.34 3.15 16.05
C PHE A 310 -2.30 2.01 16.37
N LEU A 311 -2.44 1.65 17.64
CA LEU A 311 -3.44 0.71 18.14
C LEU A 311 -4.14 1.28 19.39
N LEU A 312 -5.39 0.90 19.58
CA LEU A 312 -6.13 1.13 20.81
C LEU A 312 -5.95 -0.06 21.78
N ASP A 313 -6.20 0.16 23.08
CA ASP A 313 -6.06 -0.87 24.14
C ASP A 313 -6.85 -2.13 23.81
N GLU A 314 -8.08 -1.96 23.38
CA GLU A 314 -8.98 -3.05 23.00
C GLU A 314 -8.47 -3.85 21.80
N ASP A 315 -7.75 -3.21 20.88
CA ASP A 315 -7.19 -3.89 19.71
C ASP A 315 -5.96 -4.72 20.08
N VAL A 316 -5.13 -4.22 21.00
CA VAL A 316 -4.02 -5.01 21.57
C VAL A 316 -4.55 -6.28 22.23
N THR A 317 -5.60 -6.16 23.04
CA THR A 317 -6.24 -7.31 23.70
C THR A 317 -6.73 -8.34 22.68
N ARG A 318 -7.49 -7.88 21.66
CA ARG A 318 -8.00 -8.76 20.59
C ARG A 318 -6.90 -9.45 19.77
N ILE A 319 -5.78 -8.76 19.51
CA ILE A 319 -4.64 -9.34 18.79
C ILE A 319 -4.01 -10.47 19.62
N ILE A 320 -3.79 -10.24 20.92
CA ILE A 320 -3.20 -11.23 21.81
C ILE A 320 -4.11 -12.44 21.97
N GLU A 321 -5.41 -12.24 22.22
CA GLU A 321 -6.40 -13.31 22.34
C GLU A 321 -6.45 -14.19 21.08
N ARG A 322 -6.49 -13.58 19.89
CA ARG A 322 -6.48 -14.33 18.63
C ARG A 322 -5.21 -15.14 18.42
N ALA A 323 -4.06 -14.60 18.83
CA ALA A 323 -2.80 -15.32 18.70
C ALA A 323 -2.70 -16.48 19.69
N SER A 324 -3.26 -16.32 20.89
CA SER A 324 -3.29 -17.37 21.92
C SER A 324 -4.23 -18.53 21.59
N ALA A 325 -5.23 -18.30 20.73
CA ALA A 325 -6.20 -19.31 20.30
C ALA A 325 -5.72 -20.18 19.12
N LYS A 326 -4.56 -19.91 18.55
CA LYS A 326 -3.94 -20.65 17.44
C LYS A 326 -2.87 -21.62 17.94
#